data_90151c2e7c9a3686fcc1336e7983d37c
#
_entry.id   90151c2e7c9a3686fcc1336e7983d37c
#
_cell.length_a   1.000
_cell.length_b   1.000
_cell.length_c   1.000
_cell.angle_alpha   90.00
_cell.angle_beta   90.00
_cell.angle_gamma   90.00
#
_symmetry.space_group_name_H-M   'P 1'
#
loop_
_entity.id
_entity.type
_entity.pdbx_description
1 polymer ?
#
loop_
_entity_poly.entity_id
_entity_poly.type
_entity_poly.pdbx_seq_one_letter_code
_entity_poly.pdbx_strand_id
1 'polypeptide(L)'
;DADPSLTYQVSGLKNGDTAGAVLNGGGLVRVSGENVGNYAIQQGGLGLVSGNYDLAYQGNNLTITKALLNVIADAKTKVYGDADPSLTYQVSGLKNGDTAGSILTGGLNRAAGENVGVYGINQGDLALNSGNYDLSYQGNNLTITKALLNVIADAKTKVYGDADPSLTYQVSGLKNGDTAGAVLNGGSLSRVAGENVGVYGINQGDLALNSGNYDLSYQGNNLTITKALLNVIADAKTKVYGDADPSLTYQVSGLKNGDSAGSILTGGLNRAAGENVGVYGINQGDLALNSGNYDLSYQGNNLTITKALLNVIADAKTKVYGDADPSLTFQVSGLKNGDTAGAVLNGGGLVRVSGENVGNYAIQQGGLGLVSGNYDLAYQGNNLTITKALLNVIADAKTKVYGDADPSLTYQVSGLKNGDTAGSILTGGLNRAAGENVGVYGI
;
A
#
# COMPACT_ATOMS: atom_id res chain seq x y z
N ASP A 1 4.62 -79.54 -35.34
CA ASP A 1 4.71 -79.80 -36.75
C ASP A 1 4.03 -81.11 -37.08
N ALA A 2 3.54 -81.30 -38.30
CA ALA A 2 2.96 -82.56 -38.75
C ALA A 2 4.05 -83.62 -38.81
N ASP A 3 3.63 -84.87 -38.57
CA ASP A 3 4.54 -86.00 -38.69
C ASP A 3 5.14 -86.08 -40.13
N PRO A 4 6.43 -86.36 -40.25
CA PRO A 4 7.02 -86.64 -41.55
C PRO A 4 6.46 -87.93 -42.06
N SER A 5 6.43 -88.07 -43.40
CA SER A 5 6.13 -89.38 -44.02
C SER A 5 7.12 -90.45 -43.63
N LEU A 6 6.61 -91.51 -43.02
CA LEU A 6 7.44 -92.65 -42.55
C LEU A 6 7.91 -93.46 -43.85
N THR A 7 9.18 -93.71 -43.94
CA THR A 7 9.81 -94.43 -45.05
C THR A 7 10.54 -95.67 -44.50
N TYR A 8 10.74 -96.66 -45.37
CA TYR A 8 11.48 -97.85 -45.02
C TYR A 8 12.43 -98.21 -46.16
N GLN A 9 13.42 -99.02 -45.85
CA GLN A 9 14.32 -99.64 -46.83
C GLN A 9 14.03 -101.16 -46.87
N VAL A 10 14.11 -101.74 -48.06
CA VAL A 10 13.95 -103.15 -48.25
C VAL A 10 15.23 -103.79 -48.74
N SER A 11 15.63 -104.88 -48.20
CA SER A 11 16.80 -105.66 -48.59
C SER A 11 16.38 -107.18 -48.69
N GLY A 12 17.23 -107.95 -49.32
CA GLY A 12 17.03 -109.39 -49.50
C GLY A 12 16.14 -109.84 -50.67
N LEU A 13 15.70 -108.87 -51.52
CA LEU A 13 14.94 -109.17 -52.73
C LEU A 13 15.76 -110.07 -53.71
N LYS A 14 15.12 -111.08 -54.30
CA LYS A 14 15.70 -112.06 -55.28
C LYS A 14 15.04 -111.92 -56.61
N ASN A 15 15.68 -112.54 -57.69
CA ASN A 15 15.13 -112.65 -59.06
C ASN A 15 14.74 -111.36 -59.74
N GLY A 16 15.22 -110.19 -59.26
CA GLY A 16 14.90 -108.84 -59.81
C GLY A 16 13.55 -108.30 -59.30
N ASP A 17 12.97 -108.88 -58.25
CA ASP A 17 11.74 -108.41 -57.63
C ASP A 17 11.98 -107.01 -56.98
N THR A 18 10.95 -106.21 -57.04
CA THR A 18 10.92 -104.88 -56.45
C THR A 18 10.09 -104.83 -55.16
N ALA A 19 10.38 -103.87 -54.24
CA ALA A 19 9.61 -103.65 -52.99
C ALA A 19 8.11 -103.51 -53.28
N GLY A 20 7.71 -102.78 -54.30
CA GLY A 20 6.31 -102.59 -54.73
C GLY A 20 5.63 -103.80 -55.27
N ALA A 21 6.36 -104.83 -55.76
CA ALA A 21 5.81 -106.04 -56.22
C ALA A 21 5.65 -107.14 -55.12
N VAL A 22 6.43 -106.97 -54.07
CA VAL A 22 6.47 -107.97 -52.93
C VAL A 22 5.69 -107.52 -51.75
N LEU A 23 5.63 -106.16 -51.50
CA LEU A 23 4.91 -105.60 -50.34
C LEU A 23 3.51 -105.09 -50.72
N ASN A 24 2.55 -105.14 -49.80
CA ASN A 24 1.19 -104.75 -50.01
C ASN A 24 0.91 -103.25 -50.09
N GLY A 25 1.94 -102.41 -50.06
CA GLY A 25 1.80 -100.98 -50.04
C GLY A 25 1.22 -100.41 -48.76
N GLY A 26 1.04 -101.21 -47.75
CA GLY A 26 0.62 -100.67 -46.43
C GLY A 26 1.67 -99.79 -45.83
N GLY A 27 1.22 -98.81 -45.05
CA GLY A 27 2.10 -97.79 -44.44
C GLY A 27 2.64 -98.22 -43.03
N LEU A 28 3.80 -97.71 -42.69
CA LEU A 28 4.30 -97.74 -41.34
C LEU A 28 3.43 -96.82 -40.44
N VAL A 29 3.36 -97.16 -39.17
CA VAL A 29 2.70 -96.29 -38.14
C VAL A 29 3.71 -96.03 -37.00
N ARG A 30 3.50 -95.01 -36.27
CA ARG A 30 4.30 -94.74 -35.08
C ARG A 30 3.44 -94.90 -33.82
N VAL A 31 4.05 -95.14 -32.66
CA VAL A 31 3.42 -95.01 -31.37
C VAL A 31 2.89 -93.57 -31.21
N SER A 32 1.66 -93.45 -30.75
CA SER A 32 1.00 -92.14 -30.54
C SER A 32 1.69 -91.34 -29.45
N GLY A 33 1.66 -90.03 -29.58
CA GLY A 33 2.14 -89.05 -28.62
C GLY A 33 2.78 -87.84 -29.36
N GLU A 34 2.67 -86.63 -28.74
CA GLU A 34 3.15 -85.36 -29.32
C GLU A 34 4.17 -84.65 -28.40
N ASN A 35 4.49 -85.26 -27.25
CA ASN A 35 5.52 -84.73 -26.39
C ASN A 35 6.92 -85.03 -26.91
N VAL A 36 7.89 -84.25 -26.48
CA VAL A 36 9.30 -84.46 -26.78
C VAL A 36 9.68 -85.87 -26.33
N GLY A 37 10.30 -86.64 -27.23
CA GLY A 37 10.69 -87.99 -26.96
C GLY A 37 10.89 -88.86 -28.20
N ASN A 38 11.14 -90.17 -28.02
CA ASN A 38 11.32 -91.15 -29.09
C ASN A 38 10.05 -92.03 -29.18
N TYR A 39 9.48 -92.09 -30.35
CA TYR A 39 8.26 -92.87 -30.66
C TYR A 39 8.60 -93.98 -31.65
N ALA A 40 8.50 -95.22 -31.23
CA ALA A 40 8.85 -96.37 -32.06
C ALA A 40 8.00 -96.39 -33.33
N ILE A 41 8.63 -96.56 -34.45
CA ILE A 41 7.97 -96.81 -35.76
C ILE A 41 7.73 -98.30 -35.86
N GLN A 42 6.49 -98.63 -36.02
CA GLN A 42 5.99 -100.01 -36.07
C GLN A 42 5.64 -100.35 -37.53
N GLN A 43 5.62 -101.65 -37.81
CA GLN A 43 5.28 -102.21 -39.16
C GLN A 43 3.95 -101.70 -39.67
N GLY A 44 2.94 -101.47 -38.77
CA GLY A 44 1.60 -101.00 -39.14
C GLY A 44 0.92 -101.93 -40.16
N GLY A 45 0.45 -101.39 -41.20
CA GLY A 45 -0.18 -102.14 -42.27
C GLY A 45 0.77 -102.75 -43.32
N LEU A 46 2.10 -102.57 -43.15
CA LEU A 46 3.08 -103.09 -44.09
C LEU A 46 3.12 -104.67 -44.02
N GLY A 47 2.82 -105.36 -45.14
CA GLY A 47 2.82 -106.78 -45.18
C GLY A 47 3.31 -107.30 -46.56
N LEU A 48 3.41 -108.59 -46.76
CA LEU A 48 3.73 -109.28 -47.96
C LEU A 48 2.50 -109.54 -48.83
N VAL A 49 2.60 -109.38 -50.11
CA VAL A 49 1.66 -109.90 -51.14
C VAL A 49 2.21 -111.17 -51.83
N SER A 50 3.49 -111.41 -51.67
CA SER A 50 4.18 -112.59 -52.25
C SER A 50 4.39 -113.66 -51.19
N GLY A 51 4.00 -114.93 -51.50
CA GLY A 51 4.25 -116.09 -50.68
C GLY A 51 5.69 -116.65 -50.74
N ASN A 52 6.58 -115.98 -51.45
CA ASN A 52 8.00 -116.42 -51.68
C ASN A 52 8.98 -115.84 -50.67
N TYR A 53 8.49 -114.96 -49.72
CA TYR A 53 9.29 -114.27 -48.76
C TYR A 53 8.70 -114.37 -47.33
N ASP A 54 9.57 -114.29 -46.38
CA ASP A 54 9.29 -113.98 -44.99
C ASP A 54 9.68 -112.54 -44.66
N LEU A 55 8.76 -111.81 -44.04
CA LEU A 55 9.01 -110.41 -43.71
C LEU A 55 9.63 -110.30 -42.33
N ALA A 56 10.85 -109.89 -42.23
CA ALA A 56 11.51 -109.43 -41.01
C ALA A 56 11.49 -107.91 -40.94
N TYR A 57 10.68 -107.43 -40.03
CA TYR A 57 10.60 -105.99 -39.81
C TYR A 57 11.54 -105.58 -38.62
N GLN A 58 12.40 -104.54 -38.87
CA GLN A 58 13.18 -103.90 -37.82
C GLN A 58 12.71 -102.44 -37.70
N GLY A 59 12.12 -102.07 -36.61
CA GLY A 59 11.66 -100.73 -36.32
C GLY A 59 12.77 -99.80 -35.99
N ASN A 60 12.46 -98.52 -36.14
CA ASN A 60 13.32 -97.38 -35.72
C ASN A 60 12.43 -96.37 -34.91
N ASN A 61 12.89 -95.18 -34.64
CA ASN A 61 12.16 -94.16 -33.88
C ASN A 61 11.95 -92.89 -34.71
N LEU A 62 10.74 -92.26 -34.52
CA LEU A 62 10.54 -90.89 -34.74
C LEU A 62 10.94 -90.11 -33.47
N THR A 63 11.84 -89.18 -33.59
CA THR A 63 12.26 -88.30 -32.48
C THR A 63 11.57 -86.93 -32.57
N ILE A 64 10.77 -86.59 -31.56
CA ILE A 64 10.21 -85.26 -31.41
C ILE A 64 11.16 -84.43 -30.54
N THR A 65 11.70 -83.35 -31.08
CA THR A 65 12.62 -82.42 -30.40
C THR A 65 11.88 -81.21 -29.87
N LYS A 66 12.45 -80.54 -28.92
CA LYS A 66 11.89 -79.32 -28.30
C LYS A 66 11.67 -78.21 -29.36
N ALA A 67 10.54 -77.54 -29.23
CA ALA A 67 10.26 -76.33 -29.96
C ALA A 67 10.91 -75.12 -29.32
N LEU A 68 11.43 -74.16 -30.09
CA LEU A 68 11.94 -72.91 -29.57
C LEU A 68 10.77 -71.99 -29.21
N LEU A 69 10.71 -71.57 -27.97
CA LEU A 69 9.79 -70.56 -27.49
C LEU A 69 10.52 -69.23 -27.31
N ASN A 70 10.15 -68.22 -28.06
CA ASN A 70 10.74 -66.89 -27.92
C ASN A 70 9.80 -66.05 -27.06
N VAL A 71 10.39 -65.46 -25.99
CA VAL A 71 9.74 -64.51 -25.10
C VAL A 71 10.50 -63.19 -25.18
N ILE A 72 9.82 -62.09 -25.55
CA ILE A 72 10.40 -60.73 -25.68
C ILE A 72 9.68 -59.83 -24.69
N ALA A 73 10.38 -59.24 -23.74
CA ALA A 73 9.82 -58.29 -22.79
C ALA A 73 9.31 -57.02 -23.50
N ASP A 74 8.18 -56.50 -23.08
CA ASP A 74 7.70 -55.23 -23.56
C ASP A 74 8.46 -54.07 -22.86
N ALA A 75 8.81 -53.02 -23.64
CA ALA A 75 9.32 -51.79 -23.06
C ALA A 75 8.27 -51.11 -22.19
N LYS A 76 8.68 -50.54 -21.08
CA LYS A 76 7.83 -49.81 -20.16
C LYS A 76 8.41 -48.44 -19.83
N THR A 77 7.51 -47.52 -19.42
CA THR A 77 7.89 -46.17 -18.99
C THR A 77 7.10 -45.81 -17.75
N LYS A 78 7.73 -45.12 -16.82
CA LYS A 78 7.07 -44.46 -15.68
C LYS A 78 7.71 -43.10 -15.42
N VAL A 79 6.98 -42.24 -14.70
CA VAL A 79 7.54 -40.99 -14.19
C VAL A 79 8.23 -41.28 -12.83
N TYR A 80 9.30 -40.58 -12.53
CA TYR A 80 9.98 -40.62 -11.25
C TYR A 80 8.98 -40.55 -10.09
N GLY A 81 9.12 -41.44 -9.13
CA GLY A 81 8.28 -41.56 -7.94
C GLY A 81 6.91 -42.21 -8.16
N ASP A 82 6.53 -42.57 -9.39
CA ASP A 82 5.35 -43.39 -9.63
C ASP A 82 5.64 -44.88 -9.35
N ALA A 83 4.60 -45.65 -9.09
CA ALA A 83 4.71 -47.11 -8.95
C ALA A 83 5.19 -47.73 -10.26
N ASP A 84 5.89 -48.87 -10.15
CA ASP A 84 6.26 -49.66 -11.32
C ASP A 84 5.04 -50.19 -12.09
N PRO A 85 5.05 -50.04 -13.41
CA PRO A 85 4.03 -50.70 -14.25
C PRO A 85 4.20 -52.21 -14.22
N SER A 86 3.13 -52.95 -14.41
CA SER A 86 3.21 -54.38 -14.62
C SER A 86 4.08 -54.74 -15.81
N LEU A 87 5.08 -55.60 -15.60
CA LEU A 87 5.93 -56.08 -16.67
C LEU A 87 5.18 -57.11 -17.50
N THR A 88 5.23 -56.96 -18.82
CA THR A 88 4.56 -57.85 -19.78
C THR A 88 5.54 -58.26 -20.86
N TYR A 89 5.18 -59.29 -21.63
CA TYR A 89 6.00 -59.85 -22.67
C TYR A 89 5.16 -60.37 -23.82
N GLN A 90 5.76 -60.49 -25.02
CA GLN A 90 5.23 -61.14 -26.20
C GLN A 90 5.83 -62.56 -26.29
N VAL A 91 5.01 -63.54 -26.72
CA VAL A 91 5.40 -64.94 -26.89
C VAL A 91 5.19 -65.38 -28.32
N SER A 92 6.16 -66.06 -28.89
CA SER A 92 6.04 -66.68 -30.22
C SER A 92 6.71 -68.05 -30.20
N GLY A 93 6.31 -68.94 -31.13
CA GLY A 93 6.81 -70.33 -31.24
C GLY A 93 5.95 -71.35 -30.51
N LEU A 94 4.77 -70.98 -30.03
CA LEU A 94 3.83 -71.91 -29.42
C LEU A 94 3.34 -72.95 -30.46
N LYS A 95 3.23 -74.22 -30.06
CA LYS A 95 2.83 -75.35 -30.89
C LYS A 95 1.60 -76.04 -30.26
N ASN A 96 0.94 -76.91 -31.03
CA ASN A 96 -0.17 -77.80 -30.59
C ASN A 96 -1.33 -77.11 -29.86
N GLY A 97 -1.55 -75.79 -30.08
CA GLY A 97 -2.61 -75.03 -29.37
C GLY A 97 -2.24 -74.64 -27.96
N ASP A 98 -0.98 -74.81 -27.55
CA ASP A 98 -0.49 -74.33 -26.28
C ASP A 98 -0.62 -72.83 -26.11
N THR A 99 -0.83 -72.35 -24.90
CA THR A 99 -0.90 -70.93 -24.54
C THR A 99 0.27 -70.54 -23.62
N ALA A 100 0.63 -69.28 -23.61
CA ALA A 100 1.69 -68.80 -22.73
C ALA A 100 1.43 -69.19 -21.26
N GLY A 101 0.17 -69.02 -20.82
CA GLY A 101 -0.21 -69.35 -19.44
C GLY A 101 -0.23 -70.81 -19.07
N SER A 102 -0.21 -71.73 -20.10
CA SER A 102 -0.14 -73.18 -19.87
C SER A 102 1.32 -73.72 -19.77
N ILE A 103 2.26 -72.97 -20.37
CA ILE A 103 3.64 -73.48 -20.51
C ILE A 103 4.69 -72.58 -19.82
N LEU A 104 4.32 -71.37 -19.35
CA LEU A 104 5.16 -70.46 -18.62
C LEU A 104 4.66 -70.31 -17.19
N THR A 105 5.59 -70.19 -16.24
CA THR A 105 5.33 -69.90 -14.85
C THR A 105 6.33 -68.81 -14.38
N GLY A 106 6.00 -68.15 -13.23
CA GLY A 106 6.84 -67.06 -12.74
C GLY A 106 6.56 -65.71 -13.45
N GLY A 107 7.48 -64.76 -13.32
CA GLY A 107 7.37 -63.40 -13.86
C GLY A 107 8.65 -62.71 -14.16
N LEU A 108 8.55 -61.64 -14.89
CA LEU A 108 9.69 -60.76 -15.18
C LEU A 108 10.04 -59.93 -13.94
N ASN A 109 11.30 -59.55 -13.83
CA ASN A 109 11.76 -58.50 -12.88
C ASN A 109 12.54 -57.40 -13.61
N ARG A 110 12.84 -56.35 -12.89
CA ARG A 110 13.71 -55.30 -13.45
C ARG A 110 14.97 -55.05 -12.59
N ALA A 111 15.99 -54.43 -13.19
CA ALA A 111 17.10 -53.89 -12.45
C ALA A 111 16.63 -52.88 -11.40
N ALA A 112 17.21 -52.90 -10.19
CA ALA A 112 16.90 -52.00 -9.10
C ALA A 112 17.37 -50.56 -9.41
N GLY A 113 16.58 -49.57 -8.91
CA GLY A 113 16.85 -48.15 -9.01
C GLY A 113 15.56 -47.39 -9.23
N GLU A 114 15.52 -46.17 -8.65
CA GLU A 114 14.34 -45.27 -8.77
C GLU A 114 14.68 -43.92 -9.40
N ASN A 115 15.94 -43.61 -9.61
CA ASN A 115 16.32 -42.35 -10.27
C ASN A 115 15.94 -42.35 -11.77
N VAL A 116 15.82 -41.20 -12.34
CA VAL A 116 15.66 -41.03 -13.79
C VAL A 116 16.77 -41.79 -14.52
N GLY A 117 16.39 -42.65 -15.46
CA GLY A 117 17.31 -43.51 -16.16
C GLY A 117 16.64 -44.67 -16.86
N VAL A 118 17.44 -45.62 -17.35
CA VAL A 118 17.02 -46.82 -18.07
C VAL A 118 17.41 -48.06 -17.29
N TYR A 119 16.47 -48.93 -17.00
CA TYR A 119 16.60 -50.11 -16.17
C TYR A 119 16.20 -51.35 -16.96
N GLY A 120 17.09 -52.33 -17.13
CA GLY A 120 16.81 -53.54 -17.86
C GLY A 120 15.67 -54.36 -17.25
N ILE A 121 14.74 -54.83 -18.10
CA ILE A 121 13.72 -55.81 -17.78
C ILE A 121 14.31 -57.20 -18.04
N ASN A 122 14.47 -57.99 -16.98
CA ASN A 122 15.12 -59.29 -17.01
C ASN A 122 14.10 -60.42 -16.91
N GLN A 123 14.55 -61.63 -17.24
CA GLN A 123 13.70 -62.81 -17.21
C GLN A 123 13.09 -63.07 -15.81
N GLY A 124 13.79 -62.67 -14.73
CA GLY A 124 13.34 -62.91 -13.35
C GLY A 124 13.22 -64.40 -13.05
N ASP A 125 12.09 -64.80 -12.53
CA ASP A 125 11.75 -66.20 -12.25
C ASP A 125 10.84 -66.85 -13.35
N LEU A 126 10.68 -66.15 -14.49
CA LEU A 126 9.96 -66.66 -15.63
C LEU A 126 10.65 -67.93 -16.15
N ALA A 127 9.94 -69.07 -16.13
CA ALA A 127 10.45 -70.37 -16.49
C ALA A 127 9.43 -71.21 -17.26
N LEU A 128 9.90 -72.25 -17.97
CA LEU A 128 9.04 -73.25 -18.58
C LEU A 128 8.42 -74.20 -17.56
N ASN A 129 7.12 -74.44 -17.68
CA ASN A 129 6.35 -75.46 -17.01
C ASN A 129 6.09 -76.66 -17.95
N SER A 130 6.79 -76.77 -19.08
CA SER A 130 6.66 -77.79 -20.09
C SER A 130 8.05 -78.27 -20.57
N GLY A 131 8.17 -79.60 -20.69
CA GLY A 131 9.40 -80.20 -21.20
C GLY A 131 9.51 -80.15 -22.75
N ASN A 132 8.45 -79.67 -23.41
CA ASN A 132 8.39 -79.68 -24.89
C ASN A 132 9.04 -78.43 -25.57
N TYR A 133 9.54 -77.53 -24.75
CA TYR A 133 10.12 -76.27 -25.28
C TYR A 133 11.50 -76.03 -24.73
N ASP A 134 12.28 -75.24 -25.46
CA ASP A 134 13.46 -74.48 -25.04
C ASP A 134 13.12 -73.00 -25.05
N LEU A 135 13.38 -72.31 -23.89
CA LEU A 135 13.09 -70.92 -23.71
C LEU A 135 14.24 -70.04 -24.24
N SER A 136 13.90 -69.11 -25.13
CA SER A 136 14.77 -68.00 -25.53
C SER A 136 14.13 -66.71 -25.01
N TYR A 137 14.84 -66.01 -24.11
CA TYR A 137 14.36 -64.75 -23.55
C TYR A 137 15.15 -63.59 -24.13
N GLN A 138 14.46 -62.52 -24.53
CA GLN A 138 15.02 -61.22 -24.90
C GLN A 138 14.46 -60.16 -23.95
N GLY A 139 15.38 -59.49 -23.20
CA GLY A 139 15.01 -58.39 -22.31
C GLY A 139 14.66 -57.11 -23.07
N ASN A 140 14.13 -56.17 -22.35
CA ASN A 140 13.85 -54.79 -22.81
C ASN A 140 14.12 -53.84 -21.64
N ASN A 141 13.61 -52.58 -21.68
CA ASN A 141 13.88 -51.57 -20.69
C ASN A 141 12.62 -50.97 -20.08
N LEU A 142 12.69 -50.68 -18.79
CA LEU A 142 11.87 -49.68 -18.10
C LEU A 142 12.62 -48.33 -18.12
N THR A 143 12.03 -47.33 -18.72
CA THR A 143 12.57 -45.96 -18.68
C THR A 143 11.85 -45.15 -17.61
N ILE A 144 12.60 -44.60 -16.64
CA ILE A 144 12.10 -43.66 -15.65
C ILE A 144 12.38 -42.24 -16.18
N THR A 145 11.33 -41.48 -16.42
CA THR A 145 11.37 -40.09 -16.89
C THR A 145 11.26 -39.11 -15.72
N LYS A 146 11.69 -37.89 -15.94
CA LYS A 146 11.62 -36.83 -14.92
C LYS A 146 10.20 -36.51 -14.48
N ALA A 147 10.02 -36.23 -13.20
CA ALA A 147 8.80 -35.67 -12.66
C ALA A 147 8.76 -34.16 -12.86
N LEU A 148 7.58 -33.58 -13.05
CA LEU A 148 7.42 -32.13 -13.14
C LEU A 148 7.35 -31.53 -11.72
N LEU A 149 8.25 -30.61 -11.42
CA LEU A 149 8.25 -29.79 -10.21
C LEU A 149 7.72 -28.41 -10.54
N ASN A 150 6.59 -28.03 -9.97
CA ASN A 150 6.02 -26.72 -10.15
C ASN A 150 6.44 -25.81 -8.99
N VAL A 151 6.97 -24.64 -9.31
CA VAL A 151 7.32 -23.57 -8.37
C VAL A 151 6.55 -22.33 -8.78
N ILE A 152 5.72 -21.81 -7.87
CA ILE A 152 4.89 -20.63 -8.09
C ILE A 152 5.30 -19.56 -7.10
N ALA A 153 5.76 -18.40 -7.58
CA ALA A 153 6.10 -17.27 -6.73
C ALA A 153 4.86 -16.72 -6.00
N ASP A 154 5.01 -16.34 -4.75
CA ASP A 154 3.96 -15.65 -4.00
C ASP A 154 3.88 -14.17 -4.44
N ALA A 155 2.66 -13.65 -4.60
CA ALA A 155 2.47 -12.22 -4.75
C ALA A 155 2.91 -11.47 -3.50
N LYS A 156 3.52 -10.30 -3.68
CA LYS A 156 3.97 -9.43 -2.59
C LYS A 156 3.48 -8.01 -2.80
N THR A 157 3.41 -7.26 -1.70
CA THR A 157 3.03 -5.85 -1.71
C THR A 157 3.93 -5.09 -0.75
N LYS A 158 4.29 -3.86 -1.11
CA LYS A 158 4.94 -2.89 -0.23
C LYS A 158 4.40 -1.50 -0.50
N VAL A 159 4.59 -0.58 0.45
CA VAL A 159 4.33 0.84 0.24
C VAL A 159 5.57 1.48 -0.39
N TYR A 160 5.39 2.48 -1.23
CA TYR A 160 6.47 3.28 -1.79
C TYR A 160 7.46 3.73 -0.71
N GLY A 161 8.75 3.53 -0.99
CA GLY A 161 9.86 3.86 -0.08
C GLY A 161 10.11 2.88 1.06
N ASP A 162 9.29 1.84 1.23
CA ASP A 162 9.59 0.76 2.16
C ASP A 162 10.61 -0.22 1.56
N ALA A 163 11.30 -0.98 2.41
CA ALA A 163 12.18 -2.05 1.96
C ALA A 163 11.39 -3.17 1.24
N ASP A 164 12.05 -3.87 0.32
CA ASP A 164 11.45 -5.02 -0.34
C ASP A 164 11.15 -6.14 0.67
N PRO A 165 9.96 -6.73 0.59
CA PRO A 165 9.68 -7.93 1.36
C PRO A 165 10.49 -9.12 0.82
N SER A 166 10.78 -10.09 1.66
CA SER A 166 11.36 -11.36 1.22
C SER A 166 10.46 -12.05 0.21
N LEU A 167 11.01 -12.40 -0.94
CA LEU A 167 10.30 -13.13 -1.98
C LEU A 167 10.21 -14.61 -1.58
N THR A 168 9.03 -15.18 -1.69
CA THR A 168 8.72 -16.57 -1.32
C THR A 168 7.98 -17.27 -2.44
N TYR A 169 7.91 -18.59 -2.38
CA TYR A 169 7.27 -19.41 -3.40
C TYR A 169 6.62 -20.66 -2.79
N GLN A 170 5.68 -21.25 -3.52
CA GLN A 170 5.06 -22.54 -3.24
C GLN A 170 5.65 -23.60 -4.17
N VAL A 171 5.83 -24.83 -3.67
CA VAL A 171 6.35 -25.97 -4.42
C VAL A 171 5.32 -27.07 -4.42
N SER A 172 5.08 -27.67 -5.61
CA SER A 172 4.23 -28.84 -5.77
C SER A 172 4.81 -29.81 -6.79
N GLY A 173 4.39 -31.07 -6.76
CA GLY A 173 4.90 -32.12 -7.64
C GLY A 173 6.07 -32.89 -7.08
N LEU A 174 6.46 -32.66 -5.83
CA LEU A 174 7.47 -33.49 -5.16
C LEU A 174 7.02 -34.96 -5.09
N LYS A 175 7.92 -35.88 -5.35
CA LYS A 175 7.72 -37.33 -5.40
C LYS A 175 8.67 -38.03 -4.42
N ASN A 176 8.37 -39.29 -4.13
CA ASN A 176 9.25 -40.21 -3.41
C ASN A 176 9.65 -39.75 -2.00
N GLY A 177 8.87 -38.82 -1.38
CA GLY A 177 9.22 -38.23 -0.08
C GLY A 177 10.29 -37.13 -0.14
N ASP A 178 10.64 -36.67 -1.34
CA ASP A 178 11.58 -35.57 -1.52
C ASP A 178 11.06 -34.27 -0.90
N THR A 179 12.00 -33.41 -0.47
CA THR A 179 11.68 -32.09 0.06
C THR A 179 12.18 -31.00 -0.89
N ALA A 180 11.53 -29.84 -0.86
CA ALA A 180 11.93 -28.69 -1.69
C ALA A 180 13.43 -28.32 -1.47
N GLY A 181 13.89 -28.33 -0.21
CA GLY A 181 15.28 -28.02 0.11
C GLY A 181 16.33 -29.04 -0.39
N ALA A 182 15.90 -30.30 -0.63
CA ALA A 182 16.78 -31.31 -1.23
C ALA A 182 16.80 -31.23 -2.76
N VAL A 183 15.70 -30.81 -3.37
CA VAL A 183 15.50 -30.80 -4.82
C VAL A 183 15.93 -29.49 -5.46
N LEU A 184 15.77 -28.36 -4.76
CA LEU A 184 16.16 -27.02 -5.21
C LEU A 184 17.54 -26.61 -4.66
N ASN A 185 18.27 -25.78 -5.38
CA ASN A 185 19.60 -25.32 -5.02
C ASN A 185 19.68 -24.30 -3.89
N GLY A 186 18.53 -23.90 -3.31
CA GLY A 186 18.46 -22.83 -2.32
C GLY A 186 18.66 -21.42 -2.87
N GLY A 187 18.65 -21.24 -4.20
CA GLY A 187 18.73 -19.95 -4.87
C GLY A 187 17.53 -19.06 -4.56
N SER A 188 17.66 -17.76 -4.84
CA SER A 188 16.68 -16.73 -4.52
C SER A 188 15.86 -16.31 -5.75
N LEU A 189 14.61 -15.95 -5.53
CA LEU A 189 13.83 -15.24 -6.52
C LEU A 189 14.39 -13.82 -6.70
N SER A 190 14.18 -13.24 -7.86
CA SER A 190 14.50 -11.84 -8.16
C SER A 190 13.24 -11.09 -8.58
N ARG A 191 13.28 -9.77 -8.59
CA ARG A 191 12.21 -8.96 -9.18
C ARG A 191 12.71 -7.99 -10.24
N VAL A 192 11.83 -7.54 -11.09
CA VAL A 192 12.11 -6.42 -11.99
C VAL A 192 12.43 -5.19 -11.16
N ALA A 193 13.51 -4.48 -11.52
CA ALA A 193 13.94 -3.26 -10.83
C ALA A 193 12.95 -2.11 -11.03
N GLY A 194 12.80 -1.29 -10.00
CA GLY A 194 11.94 -0.12 -9.97
C GLY A 194 11.42 0.14 -8.56
N GLU A 195 11.27 1.44 -8.21
CA GLU A 195 10.80 1.83 -6.88
C GLU A 195 9.52 2.68 -6.92
N ASN A 196 9.08 3.13 -8.09
CA ASN A 196 7.85 3.89 -8.22
C ASN A 196 6.61 2.99 -7.99
N VAL A 197 5.50 3.61 -7.66
CA VAL A 197 4.19 2.93 -7.60
C VAL A 197 3.92 2.21 -8.91
N GLY A 198 3.62 0.92 -8.81
CA GLY A 198 3.45 0.06 -9.98
C GLY A 198 3.50 -1.43 -9.65
N VAL A 199 3.55 -2.24 -10.70
CA VAL A 199 3.59 -3.70 -10.61
C VAL A 199 4.89 -4.20 -11.24
N TYR A 200 5.64 -4.99 -10.51
CA TYR A 200 6.97 -5.49 -10.88
C TYR A 200 6.99 -7.00 -10.81
N GLY A 201 7.31 -7.67 -11.95
CA GLY A 201 7.33 -9.12 -12.04
C GLY A 201 8.36 -9.73 -11.09
N ILE A 202 7.96 -10.82 -10.43
CA ILE A 202 8.85 -11.67 -9.64
C ILE A 202 9.30 -12.82 -10.54
N ASN A 203 10.60 -12.92 -10.76
CA ASN A 203 11.25 -13.86 -11.65
C ASN A 203 11.95 -14.96 -10.86
N GLN A 204 12.28 -16.04 -11.56
CA GLN A 204 12.96 -17.21 -10.99
C GLN A 204 14.29 -16.86 -10.29
N GLY A 205 14.99 -15.83 -10.78
CA GLY A 205 16.30 -15.47 -10.26
C GLY A 205 17.33 -16.59 -10.51
N ASP A 206 18.05 -16.95 -9.47
CA ASP A 206 19.04 -18.04 -9.46
C ASP A 206 18.50 -19.35 -8.87
N LEU A 207 17.18 -19.43 -8.62
CA LEU A 207 16.53 -20.67 -8.18
C LEU A 207 16.61 -21.73 -9.28
N ALA A 208 17.18 -22.88 -9.00
CA ALA A 208 17.39 -23.97 -9.95
C ALA A 208 17.23 -25.33 -9.26
N LEU A 209 17.20 -26.40 -10.08
CA LEU A 209 17.21 -27.76 -9.59
C LEU A 209 18.62 -28.20 -9.13
N ASN A 210 18.65 -28.89 -8.01
CA ASN A 210 19.81 -29.64 -7.52
C ASN A 210 19.63 -31.16 -7.76
N SER A 211 18.50 -31.59 -8.27
CA SER A 211 18.15 -33.00 -8.54
C SER A 211 17.94 -33.24 -10.03
N GLY A 212 18.55 -34.31 -10.56
CA GLY A 212 18.35 -34.77 -11.94
C GLY A 212 17.01 -35.46 -12.20
N ASN A 213 16.23 -35.73 -11.16
CA ASN A 213 14.96 -36.46 -11.23
C ASN A 213 13.75 -35.59 -11.59
N TYR A 214 13.92 -34.29 -11.74
CA TYR A 214 12.84 -33.35 -12.00
C TYR A 214 13.12 -32.47 -13.20
N ASP A 215 12.06 -31.97 -13.78
CA ASP A 215 12.02 -30.81 -14.65
C ASP A 215 11.32 -29.67 -13.93
N LEU A 216 11.92 -28.47 -13.90
CA LEU A 216 11.40 -27.30 -13.21
C LEU A 216 10.44 -26.52 -14.12
N SER A 217 9.22 -26.32 -13.63
CA SER A 217 8.27 -25.37 -14.18
C SER A 217 8.13 -24.20 -13.20
N TYR A 218 8.59 -23.01 -13.58
CA TYR A 218 8.46 -21.81 -12.77
C TYR A 218 7.34 -20.92 -13.27
N GLN A 219 6.48 -20.48 -12.36
CA GLN A 219 5.45 -19.47 -12.60
C GLN A 219 5.74 -18.24 -11.75
N GLY A 220 6.03 -17.11 -12.41
CA GLY A 220 6.22 -15.83 -11.75
C GLY A 220 4.93 -15.26 -11.18
N ASN A 221 5.09 -14.23 -10.34
CA ASN A 221 4.00 -13.41 -9.80
C ASN A 221 4.47 -11.95 -9.72
N ASN A 222 3.81 -11.09 -8.95
CA ASN A 222 4.10 -9.68 -8.92
C ASN A 222 4.38 -9.17 -7.49
N LEU A 223 5.34 -8.22 -7.40
CA LEU A 223 5.44 -7.26 -6.33
C LEU A 223 4.66 -6.00 -6.72
N THR A 224 3.65 -5.63 -5.95
CA THR A 224 2.91 -4.39 -6.14
C THR A 224 3.42 -3.33 -5.17
N ILE A 225 3.89 -2.19 -5.70
CA ILE A 225 4.25 -1.01 -4.91
C ILE A 225 3.03 -0.08 -4.90
N THR A 226 2.49 0.15 -3.71
CA THR A 226 1.34 1.04 -3.48
C THR A 226 1.81 2.42 -3.04
N LYS A 227 0.94 3.41 -3.17
CA LYS A 227 1.25 4.79 -2.78
C LYS A 227 1.51 4.92 -1.28
N ALA A 228 2.45 5.80 -0.94
CA ALA A 228 2.65 6.25 0.43
C ALA A 228 1.66 7.35 0.80
N LEU A 229 1.23 7.42 2.05
CA LEU A 229 0.40 8.50 2.55
C LEU A 229 1.27 9.71 2.90
N LEU A 230 0.98 10.86 2.28
CA LEU A 230 1.58 12.14 2.60
C LEU A 230 0.57 12.97 3.40
N ASN A 231 0.92 13.31 4.63
CA ASN A 231 0.08 14.17 5.46
C ASN A 231 0.60 15.61 5.39
N VAL A 232 -0.29 16.53 5.08
CA VAL A 232 -0.05 17.98 5.08
C VAL A 232 -1.02 18.62 6.07
N ILE A 233 -0.49 19.35 7.05
CA ILE A 233 -1.25 20.03 8.10
C ILE A 233 -0.94 21.53 8.01
N ALA A 234 -1.96 22.35 7.74
CA ALA A 234 -1.79 23.81 7.71
C ALA A 234 -1.41 24.34 9.09
N ASP A 235 -0.53 25.35 9.13
CA ASP A 235 -0.19 26.07 10.35
C ASP A 235 -1.29 27.07 10.68
N ALA A 236 -1.67 27.18 11.96
CA ALA A 236 -2.53 28.27 12.43
C ALA A 236 -1.82 29.63 12.24
N LYS A 237 -2.59 30.64 11.85
CA LYS A 237 -2.10 32.02 11.66
C LYS A 237 -2.98 33.01 12.40
N THR A 238 -2.39 34.17 12.70
CA THR A 238 -3.10 35.28 13.35
C THR A 238 -2.69 36.58 12.69
N LYS A 239 -3.62 37.50 12.52
CA LYS A 239 -3.38 38.89 12.14
C LYS A 239 -4.30 39.83 12.92
N VAL A 240 -3.95 41.10 12.97
CA VAL A 240 -4.84 42.15 13.47
C VAL A 240 -5.75 42.63 12.33
N TYR A 241 -6.96 43.00 12.64
CA TYR A 241 -7.88 43.60 11.68
C TYR A 241 -7.23 44.72 10.87
N GLY A 242 -7.39 44.68 9.57
CA GLY A 242 -6.83 45.62 8.62
C GLY A 242 -5.34 45.46 8.29
N ASP A 243 -4.64 44.49 8.91
CA ASP A 243 -3.29 44.14 8.47
C ASP A 243 -3.34 43.21 7.26
N ALA A 244 -2.24 43.12 6.50
CA ALA A 244 -2.10 42.19 5.39
C ALA A 244 -2.13 40.74 5.89
N ASP A 245 -2.59 39.81 5.04
CA ASP A 245 -2.56 38.39 5.35
C ASP A 245 -1.13 37.89 5.52
N PRO A 246 -0.86 37.09 6.55
CA PRO A 246 0.43 36.40 6.66
C PRO A 246 0.54 35.31 5.60
N SER A 247 1.75 34.98 5.20
CA SER A 247 2.00 33.81 4.34
C SER A 247 1.49 32.54 5.01
N LEU A 248 0.68 31.77 4.30
CA LEU A 248 0.18 30.49 4.77
C LEU A 248 1.28 29.45 4.62
N THR A 249 1.50 28.67 5.66
CA THR A 249 2.51 27.61 5.73
C THR A 249 1.89 26.33 6.25
N TYR A 250 2.61 25.20 6.08
CA TYR A 250 2.16 23.88 6.49
C TYR A 250 3.32 22.99 6.91
N GLN A 251 3.00 21.96 7.67
CA GLN A 251 3.89 20.87 8.04
C GLN A 251 3.62 19.66 7.15
N VAL A 252 4.69 18.92 6.78
CA VAL A 252 4.60 17.72 5.93
C VAL A 252 5.20 16.54 6.67
N SER A 253 4.51 15.41 6.65
CA SER A 253 5.00 14.14 7.16
C SER A 253 4.63 12.99 6.23
N GLY A 254 5.38 11.86 6.31
CA GLY A 254 5.18 10.70 5.44
C GLY A 254 6.03 10.70 4.17
N LEU A 255 6.97 11.65 4.04
CA LEU A 255 7.95 11.64 2.95
C LEU A 255 8.79 10.37 2.99
N LYS A 256 9.02 9.76 1.85
CA LYS A 256 9.76 8.51 1.65
C LYS A 256 10.89 8.70 0.65
N ASN A 257 11.81 7.76 0.62
CA ASN A 257 12.85 7.63 -0.41
C ASN A 257 13.78 8.85 -0.59
N GLY A 258 13.86 9.73 0.43
CA GLY A 258 14.62 10.98 0.35
C GLY A 258 13.90 12.11 -0.39
N ASP A 259 12.62 11.97 -0.70
CA ASP A 259 11.81 13.00 -1.31
C ASP A 259 11.68 14.22 -0.38
N SER A 260 11.53 15.41 -0.97
CA SER A 260 11.27 16.66 -0.27
C SER A 260 9.88 17.20 -0.61
N ALA A 261 9.29 17.97 0.30
CA ALA A 261 7.99 18.62 0.04
C ALA A 261 8.00 19.43 -1.27
N GLY A 262 9.07 20.19 -1.53
CA GLY A 262 9.19 21.02 -2.74
C GLY A 262 9.34 20.23 -4.04
N SER A 263 9.73 18.94 -3.98
CA SER A 263 9.83 18.09 -5.18
C SER A 263 8.53 17.39 -5.53
N ILE A 264 7.63 17.22 -4.54
CA ILE A 264 6.41 16.41 -4.72
C ILE A 264 5.10 17.17 -4.55
N LEU A 265 5.16 18.42 -4.02
CA LEU A 265 4.00 19.31 -3.89
C LEU A 265 4.14 20.51 -4.83
N THR A 266 3.03 20.97 -5.37
CA THR A 266 2.88 22.16 -6.18
C THR A 266 1.65 22.94 -5.72
N GLY A 267 1.58 24.25 -6.06
CA GLY A 267 0.47 25.11 -5.65
C GLY A 267 0.63 25.62 -4.22
N GLY A 268 -0.45 26.12 -3.62
CA GLY A 268 -0.43 26.73 -2.30
C GLY A 268 -1.77 26.65 -1.56
N LEU A 269 -1.72 26.99 -0.28
CA LEU A 269 -2.90 27.10 0.56
C LEU A 269 -3.69 28.38 0.24
N ASN A 270 -4.97 28.38 0.49
CA ASN A 270 -5.81 29.57 0.51
C ASN A 270 -6.59 29.63 1.84
N ARG A 271 -7.30 30.74 2.07
CA ARG A 271 -8.20 30.86 3.22
C ARG A 271 -9.61 31.23 2.79
N ALA A 272 -10.56 30.97 3.66
CA ALA A 272 -11.90 31.50 3.52
C ALA A 272 -11.89 33.02 3.48
N ALA A 273 -12.70 33.62 2.61
CA ALA A 273 -12.80 35.05 2.44
C ALA A 273 -13.44 35.73 3.67
N GLY A 274 -12.98 36.94 3.98
CA GLY A 274 -13.48 37.77 5.07
C GLY A 274 -12.34 38.55 5.72
N GLU A 275 -12.67 39.79 6.16
CA GLU A 275 -11.71 40.68 6.80
C GLU A 275 -12.12 41.12 8.21
N ASN A 276 -13.35 40.84 8.64
CA ASN A 276 -13.78 41.17 10.00
C ASN A 276 -13.11 40.28 11.05
N VAL A 277 -13.10 40.75 12.26
CA VAL A 277 -12.66 39.96 13.43
C VAL A 277 -13.43 38.63 13.45
N GLY A 278 -12.67 37.52 13.51
CA GLY A 278 -13.25 36.19 13.42
C GLY A 278 -12.22 35.11 13.12
N VAL A 279 -12.71 33.91 12.85
CA VAL A 279 -11.93 32.72 12.52
C VAL A 279 -12.23 32.28 11.09
N TYR A 280 -11.22 32.17 10.26
CA TYR A 280 -11.32 31.83 8.85
C TYR A 280 -10.52 30.60 8.54
N GLY A 281 -11.16 29.55 7.99
CA GLY A 281 -10.49 28.29 7.67
C GLY A 281 -9.36 28.48 6.65
N ILE A 282 -8.23 27.86 6.90
CA ILE A 282 -7.14 27.70 5.95
C ILE A 282 -7.38 26.39 5.23
N ASN A 283 -7.60 26.47 3.91
CA ASN A 283 -7.97 25.35 3.07
C ASN A 283 -6.80 24.94 2.17
N GLN A 284 -6.90 23.76 1.58
CA GLN A 284 -5.91 23.20 0.68
C GLN A 284 -5.56 24.13 -0.51
N GLY A 285 -6.56 24.90 -0.99
CA GLY A 285 -6.36 25.74 -2.17
C GLY A 285 -6.08 24.91 -3.41
N ASP A 286 -5.04 25.28 -4.13
CA ASP A 286 -4.52 24.57 -5.29
C ASP A 286 -3.29 23.68 -4.96
N LEU A 287 -3.02 23.47 -3.66
CA LEU A 287 -1.95 22.56 -3.24
C LEU A 287 -2.27 21.14 -3.71
N ALA A 288 -1.39 20.56 -4.51
CA ALA A 288 -1.57 19.27 -5.15
C ALA A 288 -0.26 18.49 -5.19
N LEU A 289 -0.38 17.16 -5.44
CA LEU A 289 0.77 16.32 -5.69
C LEU A 289 1.29 16.48 -7.12
N ASN A 290 2.61 16.58 -7.25
CA ASN A 290 3.35 16.48 -8.51
C ASN A 290 4.03 15.10 -8.66
N SER A 291 3.63 14.11 -7.87
CA SER A 291 4.17 12.75 -7.85
C SER A 291 3.06 11.71 -7.81
N GLY A 292 3.17 10.67 -8.64
CA GLY A 292 2.27 9.52 -8.63
C GLY A 292 2.49 8.54 -7.47
N ASN A 293 3.53 8.76 -6.66
CA ASN A 293 3.95 7.83 -5.62
C ASN A 293 3.26 8.06 -4.26
N TYR A 294 2.43 9.09 -4.17
CA TYR A 294 1.77 9.47 -2.92
C TYR A 294 0.27 9.62 -3.07
N ASP A 295 -0.43 9.46 -1.97
CA ASP A 295 -1.78 9.95 -1.74
C ASP A 295 -1.72 11.09 -0.73
N LEU A 296 -2.36 12.24 -1.05
CA LEU A 296 -2.37 13.44 -0.22
C LEU A 296 -3.51 13.38 0.80
N SER A 297 -3.16 13.52 2.07
CA SER A 297 -4.09 13.79 3.16
C SER A 297 -3.85 15.21 3.65
N TYR A 298 -4.84 16.09 3.49
CA TYR A 298 -4.75 17.48 3.93
C TYR A 298 -5.61 17.70 5.18
N GLN A 299 -5.03 18.37 6.18
CA GLN A 299 -5.72 18.87 7.36
C GLN A 299 -5.62 20.39 7.42
N GLY A 300 -6.76 21.07 7.33
CA GLY A 300 -6.85 22.53 7.47
C GLY A 300 -6.59 23.01 8.88
N ASN A 301 -6.41 24.33 9.02
CA ASN A 301 -6.31 25.06 10.27
C ASN A 301 -7.01 26.42 10.11
N ASN A 302 -6.74 27.40 10.99
CA ASN A 302 -7.44 28.66 10.98
C ASN A 302 -6.49 29.87 10.95
N LEU A 303 -6.91 30.91 10.21
CA LEU A 303 -6.44 32.28 10.38
C LEU A 303 -7.41 32.97 11.35
N THR A 304 -6.91 33.48 12.48
CA THR A 304 -7.69 34.27 13.42
C THR A 304 -7.41 35.75 13.18
N ILE A 305 -8.43 36.53 12.90
CA ILE A 305 -8.35 38.00 12.82
C ILE A 305 -8.76 38.52 14.19
N THR A 306 -7.84 39.23 14.87
CA THR A 306 -8.04 39.85 16.18
C THR A 306 -8.39 41.32 16.01
N LYS A 307 -8.96 41.95 17.03
CA LYS A 307 -9.35 43.35 17.03
C LYS A 307 -8.14 44.28 16.90
N ALA A 308 -8.32 45.35 16.16
CA ALA A 308 -7.39 46.46 16.14
C ALA A 308 -7.61 47.40 17.34
N LEU A 309 -6.58 48.06 17.81
CA LEU A 309 -6.66 49.03 18.87
C LEU A 309 -7.03 50.41 18.30
N LEU A 310 -8.16 50.97 18.74
CA LEU A 310 -8.59 52.33 18.40
C LEU A 310 -8.26 53.24 19.60
N ASN A 311 -7.38 54.22 19.40
CA ASN A 311 -7.06 55.19 20.45
C ASN A 311 -7.89 56.46 20.24
N VAL A 312 -8.59 56.87 21.30
CA VAL A 312 -9.33 58.11 21.37
C VAL A 312 -8.78 58.96 22.49
N ILE A 313 -8.30 60.15 22.18
CA ILE A 313 -7.69 61.08 23.13
C ILE A 313 -8.52 62.36 23.18
N ALA A 314 -9.08 62.71 24.30
CA ALA A 314 -9.82 63.95 24.51
C ALA A 314 -8.93 65.18 24.30
N ASP A 315 -9.43 66.20 23.64
CA ASP A 315 -8.74 67.48 23.54
C ASP A 315 -8.87 68.28 24.83
N ALA A 316 -7.77 68.86 25.29
CA ALA A 316 -7.82 69.83 26.40
C ALA A 316 -8.68 71.05 26.01
N LYS A 317 -9.49 71.53 26.93
CA LYS A 317 -10.35 72.72 26.74
C LYS A 317 -10.13 73.71 27.87
N THR A 318 -10.44 74.99 27.56
CA THR A 318 -10.35 76.06 28.52
C THR A 318 -11.60 76.96 28.40
N LYS A 319 -12.12 77.44 29.52
CA LYS A 319 -13.14 78.49 29.60
C LYS A 319 -12.85 79.46 30.73
N VAL A 320 -13.41 80.63 30.66
CA VAL A 320 -13.41 81.57 31.80
C VAL A 320 -14.60 81.23 32.72
N TYR A 321 -14.38 81.39 34.00
CA TYR A 321 -15.43 81.25 35.01
C TYR A 321 -16.72 81.98 34.63
N GLY A 322 -17.84 81.26 34.67
CA GLY A 322 -19.14 81.75 34.29
C GLY A 322 -19.45 81.77 32.80
N ASP A 323 -18.56 81.39 31.96
CA ASP A 323 -18.83 81.16 30.54
C ASP A 323 -19.45 79.75 30.32
N ALA A 324 -20.14 79.57 29.17
CA ALA A 324 -20.69 78.27 28.81
C ALA A 324 -19.53 77.30 28.49
N ASP A 325 -19.77 76.00 28.73
CA ASP A 325 -18.83 74.97 28.39
C ASP A 325 -18.57 74.92 26.85
N PRO A 326 -17.32 74.84 26.42
CA PRO A 326 -16.99 74.60 25.00
C PRO A 326 -17.40 73.16 24.65
N SER A 327 -17.67 72.93 23.36
CA SER A 327 -17.88 71.61 22.81
C SER A 327 -16.63 70.75 23.07
N LEU A 328 -16.82 69.55 23.70
CA LEU A 328 -15.74 68.60 23.94
C LEU A 328 -15.46 67.89 22.63
N THR A 329 -14.20 67.80 22.26
CA THR A 329 -13.72 67.16 21.01
C THR A 329 -12.62 66.18 21.35
N PHE A 330 -12.28 65.29 20.40
CA PHE A 330 -11.27 64.29 20.58
C PHE A 330 -10.53 64.01 19.27
N GLN A 331 -9.34 63.42 19.37
CA GLN A 331 -8.54 62.90 18.28
C GLN A 331 -8.69 61.35 18.24
N VAL A 332 -8.72 60.76 17.03
CA VAL A 332 -8.80 59.32 16.81
C VAL A 332 -7.58 58.85 16.02
N SER A 333 -6.97 57.74 16.46
CA SER A 333 -5.91 57.08 15.74
C SER A 333 -6.05 55.57 15.83
N GLY A 334 -5.43 54.82 14.88
CA GLY A 334 -5.51 53.38 14.82
C GLY A 334 -6.65 52.83 13.95
N LEU A 335 -7.35 53.70 13.21
CA LEU A 335 -8.31 53.27 12.19
C LEU A 335 -7.61 52.47 11.11
N LYS A 336 -8.22 51.36 10.71
CA LYS A 336 -7.71 50.40 9.72
C LYS A 336 -8.69 50.27 8.55
N ASN A 337 -8.25 49.65 7.46
CA ASN A 337 -9.07 49.26 6.32
C ASN A 337 -9.88 50.40 5.64
N GLY A 338 -9.46 51.64 5.82
CA GLY A 338 -10.20 52.83 5.32
C GLY A 338 -11.41 53.20 6.19
N ASP A 339 -11.56 52.64 7.37
CA ASP A 339 -12.66 52.95 8.30
C ASP A 339 -12.58 54.45 8.74
N THR A 340 -13.71 55.05 9.03
CA THR A 340 -13.82 56.40 9.57
C THR A 340 -14.30 56.38 11.03
N ALA A 341 -13.92 57.40 11.80
CA ALA A 341 -14.35 57.53 13.18
C ALA A 341 -15.92 57.46 13.31
N GLY A 342 -16.61 58.12 12.37
CA GLY A 342 -18.08 58.11 12.38
C GLY A 342 -18.74 56.78 12.05
N ALA A 343 -18.02 55.84 11.37
CA ALA A 343 -18.50 54.50 11.08
C ALA A 343 -18.18 53.51 12.21
N VAL A 344 -17.17 53.82 13.03
CA VAL A 344 -16.65 52.92 14.06
C VAL A 344 -17.20 53.29 15.45
N LEU A 345 -17.39 54.61 15.74
CA LEU A 345 -17.89 55.11 17.01
C LEU A 345 -19.40 55.30 16.98
N ASN A 346 -20.04 55.12 18.13
CA ASN A 346 -21.51 55.20 18.26
C ASN A 346 -22.08 56.62 18.25
N GLY A 347 -21.28 57.66 18.04
CA GLY A 347 -21.71 59.07 18.08
C GLY A 347 -22.01 59.60 19.47
N GLY A 348 -21.76 58.82 20.53
CA GLY A 348 -21.88 59.33 21.91
C GLY A 348 -20.87 60.42 22.21
N GLY A 349 -21.27 61.35 23.12
CA GLY A 349 -20.44 62.50 23.49
C GLY A 349 -19.51 62.24 24.68
N LEU A 350 -18.42 63.00 24.74
CA LEU A 350 -17.63 63.13 25.94
C LEU A 350 -18.41 63.91 27.02
N VAL A 351 -18.08 63.67 28.26
CA VAL A 351 -18.61 64.40 29.41
C VAL A 351 -17.46 64.88 30.27
N ARG A 352 -17.67 65.93 31.05
CA ARG A 352 -16.71 66.34 32.04
C ARG A 352 -17.24 66.13 33.48
N VAL A 353 -16.28 66.04 34.42
CA VAL A 353 -16.65 66.06 35.86
C VAL A 353 -17.35 67.40 36.12
N SER A 354 -18.43 67.35 36.92
CA SER A 354 -19.20 68.55 37.32
C SER A 354 -18.41 69.49 38.21
N GLY A 355 -18.69 70.78 38.07
CA GLY A 355 -18.09 71.83 38.84
C GLY A 355 -17.92 73.11 37.99
N GLU A 356 -18.08 74.31 38.60
CA GLU A 356 -17.98 75.61 37.93
C GLU A 356 -16.91 76.51 38.56
N ASN A 357 -16.25 76.09 39.64
CA ASN A 357 -15.18 76.86 40.22
C ASN A 357 -13.91 76.81 39.34
N VAL A 358 -13.05 77.76 39.55
CA VAL A 358 -11.71 77.80 38.92
C VAL A 358 -10.96 76.54 39.32
N GLY A 359 -10.45 75.77 38.27
CA GLY A 359 -9.78 74.48 38.48
C GLY A 359 -9.77 73.62 37.23
N ASN A 360 -9.33 72.36 37.38
CA ASN A 360 -9.27 71.36 36.30
C ASN A 360 -10.35 70.30 36.50
N TYR A 361 -11.15 70.06 35.47
CA TYR A 361 -12.21 69.11 35.47
C TYR A 361 -11.97 68.05 34.40
N ALA A 362 -11.77 66.76 34.83
CA ALA A 362 -11.44 65.72 33.92
C ALA A 362 -12.55 65.51 32.86
N ILE A 363 -12.14 65.44 31.57
CA ILE A 363 -12.97 65.06 30.45
C ILE A 363 -12.96 63.51 30.39
N GLN A 364 -14.13 62.94 30.53
CA GLN A 364 -14.37 61.47 30.59
C GLN A 364 -15.02 61.00 29.30
N GLN A 365 -14.90 59.67 29.03
CA GLN A 365 -15.45 59.03 27.84
C GLN A 365 -16.94 59.25 27.66
N GLY A 366 -17.69 59.34 28.75
CA GLY A 366 -19.14 59.53 28.72
C GLY A 366 -19.85 58.41 27.99
N GLY A 367 -20.68 58.79 27.03
CA GLY A 367 -21.44 57.86 26.17
C GLY A 367 -20.71 57.40 24.89
N LEU A 368 -19.43 57.82 24.69
CA LEU A 368 -18.65 57.43 23.53
C LEU A 368 -18.29 55.95 23.60
N GLY A 369 -18.64 55.17 22.57
CA GLY A 369 -18.37 53.72 22.49
C GLY A 369 -18.17 53.27 21.07
N LEU A 370 -17.98 51.95 20.89
CA LEU A 370 -17.85 51.32 19.55
C LEU A 370 -19.20 50.80 19.05
N VAL A 371 -19.45 50.93 17.75
CA VAL A 371 -20.43 50.16 17.01
C VAL A 371 -19.82 49.06 16.21
N SER A 372 -18.52 49.13 15.88
CA SER A 372 -17.78 48.14 15.14
C SER A 372 -17.22 47.09 16.06
N GLY A 373 -17.44 45.78 15.76
CA GLY A 373 -16.84 44.64 16.47
C GLY A 373 -15.37 44.45 16.17
N ASN A 374 -14.81 45.21 15.22
CA ASN A 374 -13.43 45.02 14.72
C ASN A 374 -12.38 45.76 15.56
N TYR A 375 -12.80 46.52 16.56
CA TYR A 375 -11.89 47.34 17.36
C TYR A 375 -12.05 47.08 18.85
N ASP A 376 -10.99 47.33 19.61
CA ASP A 376 -10.98 47.62 21.02
C ASP A 376 -10.70 49.08 21.27
N LEU A 377 -11.50 49.76 22.11
CA LEU A 377 -11.38 51.19 22.39
C LEU A 377 -10.44 51.44 23.56
N ALA A 378 -9.39 52.22 23.31
CA ALA A 378 -8.54 52.81 24.34
C ALA A 378 -8.86 54.30 24.42
N TYR A 379 -9.47 54.73 25.53
CA TYR A 379 -9.76 56.13 25.78
C TYR A 379 -8.74 56.77 26.71
N GLN A 380 -8.26 57.94 26.34
CA GLN A 380 -7.40 58.78 27.16
C GLN A 380 -8.11 60.12 27.40
N GLY A 381 -8.45 60.40 28.66
CA GLY A 381 -9.05 61.67 29.10
C GLY A 381 -8.06 62.83 29.05
N ASN A 382 -8.60 64.02 29.14
CA ASN A 382 -7.88 65.28 29.35
C ASN A 382 -8.69 66.19 30.29
N ASN A 383 -8.39 67.53 30.38
CA ASN A 383 -9.04 68.42 31.31
C ASN A 383 -9.71 69.61 30.57
N LEU A 384 -10.90 70.00 31.09
CA LEU A 384 -11.43 71.34 30.92
C LEU A 384 -10.87 72.21 32.08
N THR A 385 -10.08 73.25 31.76
CA THR A 385 -9.54 74.20 32.73
C THR A 385 -10.45 75.41 32.80
N ILE A 386 -10.99 75.69 33.98
CA ILE A 386 -11.74 76.95 34.23
C ILE A 386 -10.75 77.96 34.82
N THR A 387 -10.56 79.08 34.12
CA THR A 387 -9.69 80.18 34.51
C THR A 387 -10.53 81.29 35.20
N LYS A 388 -9.86 82.16 35.93
CA LYS A 388 -10.46 83.27 36.64
C LYS A 388 -11.14 84.25 35.65
N ALA A 389 -12.33 84.70 35.95
CA ALA A 389 -12.93 85.87 35.30
C ALA A 389 -12.30 87.18 35.77
N LEU A 390 -12.24 88.14 34.91
CA LEU A 390 -11.78 89.47 35.27
C LEU A 390 -12.93 90.21 35.94
N LEU A 391 -12.72 90.66 37.12
CA LEU A 391 -13.62 91.52 37.88
C LEU A 391 -13.02 92.94 37.90
N ASN A 392 -13.79 93.91 37.42
CA ASN A 392 -13.42 95.34 37.48
C ASN A 392 -14.21 95.98 38.58
N VAL A 393 -13.49 96.63 39.48
CA VAL A 393 -14.04 97.48 40.57
C VAL A 393 -13.59 98.89 40.31
N ILE A 394 -14.53 99.82 40.23
CA ILE A 394 -14.31 101.23 39.96
C ILE A 394 -14.94 102.03 41.11
N ALA A 395 -14.14 102.75 41.87
CA ALA A 395 -14.64 103.61 42.96
C ALA A 395 -15.45 104.74 42.36
N ASP A 396 -16.59 105.09 43.02
CA ASP A 396 -17.38 106.25 42.62
C ASP A 396 -16.74 107.56 43.13
N ALA A 397 -16.69 108.59 42.38
CA ALA A 397 -16.19 109.92 42.80
C ALA A 397 -17.19 110.48 43.87
N LYS A 398 -16.63 111.03 44.86
CA LYS A 398 -17.36 111.67 45.98
C LYS A 398 -16.82 113.07 46.20
N THR A 399 -17.70 113.95 46.65
CA THR A 399 -17.34 115.29 47.08
C THR A 399 -17.82 115.60 48.52
N LYS A 400 -17.05 116.38 49.25
CA LYS A 400 -17.49 116.95 50.56
C LYS A 400 -17.05 118.38 50.69
N VAL A 401 -17.70 119.13 51.52
CA VAL A 401 -17.30 120.49 51.87
C VAL A 401 -16.24 120.48 53.00
N TYR A 402 -15.29 121.36 53.00
CA TYR A 402 -14.22 121.40 53.99
C TYR A 402 -14.86 121.50 55.42
N GLY A 403 -14.40 120.60 56.30
CA GLY A 403 -14.87 120.48 57.61
C GLY A 403 -16.05 119.49 57.81
N ASP A 404 -16.68 118.96 56.74
CA ASP A 404 -17.69 117.92 56.85
C ASP A 404 -17.11 116.56 57.10
N ALA A 405 -17.93 115.59 57.52
CA ALA A 405 -17.57 114.19 57.64
C ALA A 405 -17.40 113.58 56.27
N ASP A 406 -16.49 112.59 56.17
CA ASP A 406 -16.32 111.85 54.89
C ASP A 406 -17.63 111.19 54.47
N PRO A 407 -17.98 111.29 53.17
CA PRO A 407 -19.12 110.56 52.65
C PRO A 407 -18.81 109.07 52.59
N SER A 408 -19.80 108.24 52.70
CA SER A 408 -19.67 106.77 52.49
C SER A 408 -19.13 106.56 51.10
N LEU A 409 -17.97 105.82 51.00
CA LEU A 409 -17.39 105.48 49.70
C LEU A 409 -18.17 104.32 49.08
N THR A 410 -18.48 104.44 47.84
CA THR A 410 -19.19 103.43 47.04
C THR A 410 -18.39 103.08 45.77
N TYR A 411 -18.70 101.95 45.18
CA TYR A 411 -18.05 101.47 43.99
C TYR A 411 -18.99 100.78 43.01
N GLN A 412 -18.65 100.69 41.76
CA GLN A 412 -19.35 99.89 40.76
C GLN A 412 -18.52 98.69 40.47
N VAL A 413 -19.18 97.55 40.30
CA VAL A 413 -18.54 96.27 39.94
C VAL A 413 -19.08 95.78 38.61
N SER A 414 -18.18 95.39 37.75
CA SER A 414 -18.52 94.75 36.47
C SER A 414 -17.68 93.46 36.22
N GLY A 415 -18.21 92.51 35.46
CA GLY A 415 -17.55 91.21 35.24
C GLY A 415 -17.98 90.11 36.22
N LEU A 416 -18.97 90.36 37.09
CA LEU A 416 -19.57 89.35 37.90
C LEU A 416 -20.20 88.26 37.02
N LYS A 417 -20.00 86.99 37.38
CA LYS A 417 -20.43 85.79 36.66
C LYS A 417 -21.26 84.87 37.56
N ASN A 418 -21.98 83.89 37.01
CA ASN A 418 -22.71 82.81 37.70
C ASN A 418 -23.68 83.30 38.83
N GLY A 419 -24.18 84.50 38.76
CA GLY A 419 -25.03 85.09 39.80
C GLY A 419 -24.29 85.58 41.05
N ASP A 420 -22.96 85.67 40.98
CA ASP A 420 -22.16 86.22 42.06
C ASP A 420 -22.54 87.68 42.32
N THR A 421 -22.46 88.11 43.50
CA THR A 421 -22.67 89.50 43.93
C THR A 421 -21.38 90.09 44.50
N ALA A 422 -21.25 91.43 44.44
CA ALA A 422 -20.09 92.11 44.98
C ALA A 422 -19.86 91.72 46.48
N GLY A 423 -20.92 91.60 47.22
CA GLY A 423 -20.85 91.24 48.64
C GLY A 423 -20.51 89.75 48.90
N SER A 424 -20.63 88.87 47.92
CA SER A 424 -20.27 87.45 48.11
C SER A 424 -18.79 87.17 47.78
N ILE A 425 -18.16 88.04 46.91
CA ILE A 425 -16.80 87.82 46.43
C ILE A 425 -15.77 88.85 46.78
N LEU A 426 -16.21 90.04 47.18
CA LEU A 426 -15.30 91.11 47.65
C LEU A 426 -15.34 91.21 49.19
N THR A 427 -14.19 91.38 49.75
CA THR A 427 -14.01 91.57 51.21
C THR A 427 -13.27 92.87 51.47
N GLY A 428 -13.55 93.50 52.63
CA GLY A 428 -12.96 94.82 53.00
C GLY A 428 -13.78 95.99 52.53
N GLY A 429 -13.24 97.22 52.59
CA GLY A 429 -13.87 98.43 52.19
C GLY A 429 -12.90 99.37 51.52
N LEU A 430 -13.45 100.42 50.85
CA LEU A 430 -12.65 101.48 50.27
C LEU A 430 -12.12 102.45 51.33
N ASN A 431 -10.97 102.91 51.14
CA ASN A 431 -10.33 103.98 51.91
C ASN A 431 -9.95 105.12 50.96
N ARG A 432 -9.97 106.35 51.44
CA ARG A 432 -9.43 107.42 50.70
C ARG A 432 -8.00 107.80 51.28
N ALA A 433 -7.21 108.44 50.44
CA ALA A 433 -5.95 108.99 50.89
C ALA A 433 -6.21 109.99 52.01
N ALA A 434 -5.36 110.02 53.05
CA ALA A 434 -5.46 110.92 54.20
C ALA A 434 -5.22 112.37 53.79
N GLY A 435 -6.00 113.31 54.44
CA GLY A 435 -5.89 114.76 54.22
C GLY A 435 -7.25 115.44 54.37
N GLU A 436 -7.27 116.68 54.91
CA GLU A 436 -8.49 117.44 55.06
C GLU A 436 -8.52 118.76 54.34
N ASN A 437 -7.42 119.17 53.78
CA ASN A 437 -7.36 120.43 53.01
C ASN A 437 -8.15 120.35 51.67
N VAL A 438 -8.49 121.48 51.12
CA VAL A 438 -9.18 121.49 49.82
C VAL A 438 -8.23 120.87 48.77
N GLY A 439 -8.67 119.84 48.06
CA GLY A 439 -7.90 119.06 47.11
C GLY A 439 -8.61 117.81 46.64
N VAL A 440 -7.97 116.98 45.76
CA VAL A 440 -8.43 115.70 45.25
C VAL A 440 -7.68 114.56 45.98
N TYR A 441 -8.42 113.69 46.64
CA TYR A 441 -7.80 112.56 47.34
C TYR A 441 -8.23 111.22 46.66
N GLY A 442 -7.26 110.37 46.39
CA GLY A 442 -7.54 109.10 45.78
C GLY A 442 -8.37 108.20 46.70
N ILE A 443 -9.36 107.42 46.14
CA ILE A 443 -10.13 106.40 46.71
C ILE A 443 -9.59 105.03 46.23
#